data_363429cc2b414870d90586aea994b3c1
#
_entry.id   363429cc2b414870d90586aea994b3c1
#
_cell.length_a   1.000
_cell.length_b   1.000
_cell.length_c   1.000
_cell.angle_alpha   90.00
_cell.angle_beta   90.00
_cell.angle_gamma   90.00
#
_symmetry.space_group_name_H-M   'P 1'
#
loop_
_entity.id
_entity.type
_entity.pdbx_description
1 polymer ?
#
loop_
_entity_poly.entity_id
_entity_poly.type
_entity_poly.pdbx_seq_one_letter_code
_entity_poly.pdbx_strand_id
1 'polypeptide(L)'
;MANRVEIRQINLAKRLEAWDSLRLDLSNSKEATIALIQEPYLKKGYKMPYIKGYQTIYDSEAKTRPRSVILIHNSLEYITIPSLIGPDIVTIQTGKIANVISSIYMDSKIEGDICAPLQAVVDYASHSNSRVIIGGDFNAHSPVWGSNSTNPRGAKVEEFIINNPVKVDNVGNTYTYHREGVRTIVDLT
;
A
#
# COMPACT_ATOMS: atom_id res chain seq x y z
N MET A 1 -9.55 -24.22 -12.07
CA MET A 1 -10.14 -23.32 -11.05
C MET A 1 -9.37 -22.01 -11.11
N ALA A 2 -10.05 -20.87 -11.18
CA ALA A 2 -9.34 -19.58 -11.11
C ALA A 2 -8.71 -19.47 -9.72
N ASN A 3 -7.39 -19.41 -9.64
CA ASN A 3 -6.69 -19.19 -8.38
C ASN A 3 -7.05 -17.77 -7.90
N ARG A 4 -7.82 -17.68 -6.84
CA ARG A 4 -8.14 -16.42 -6.19
C ARG A 4 -6.86 -15.88 -5.54
N VAL A 5 -6.56 -14.61 -5.78
CA VAL A 5 -5.49 -13.88 -5.11
C VAL A 5 -6.13 -12.89 -4.15
N GLU A 6 -5.70 -12.92 -2.91
CA GLU A 6 -6.15 -11.98 -1.89
C GLU A 6 -5.17 -10.81 -1.82
N ILE A 7 -5.68 -9.58 -1.81
CA ILE A 7 -4.87 -8.39 -1.55
C ILE A 7 -5.27 -7.85 -0.18
N ARG A 8 -4.28 -7.64 0.69
CA ARG A 8 -4.45 -7.07 2.03
C ARG A 8 -3.64 -5.79 2.12
N GLN A 9 -4.20 -4.78 2.75
CA GLN A 9 -3.50 -3.54 3.08
C GLN A 9 -3.48 -3.36 4.60
N ILE A 10 -2.34 -2.93 5.17
CA ILE A 10 -2.19 -2.70 6.60
C ILE A 10 -1.05 -1.72 6.92
N ASN A 11 -1.32 -0.73 7.76
CA ASN A 11 -0.28 0.06 8.43
C ASN A 11 0.08 -0.60 9.78
N LEU A 12 1.35 -0.98 9.97
CA LEU A 12 1.83 -1.69 11.16
C LEU A 12 2.33 -0.77 12.27
N ALA A 13 2.36 0.55 12.06
CA ALA A 13 2.83 1.55 13.02
C ALA A 13 4.20 1.19 13.65
N LYS A 14 5.06 0.50 12.92
CA LYS A 14 6.42 0.04 13.34
C LYS A 14 6.43 -0.97 14.50
N ARG A 15 5.28 -1.59 14.82
CA ARG A 15 5.11 -2.45 15.98
C ARG A 15 5.47 -3.90 15.65
N LEU A 16 6.23 -4.53 16.55
CA LEU A 16 6.58 -5.95 16.45
C LEU A 16 5.34 -6.84 16.58
N GLU A 17 4.45 -6.50 17.52
CA GLU A 17 3.23 -7.28 17.77
C GLU A 17 2.31 -7.30 16.54
N ALA A 18 2.19 -6.16 15.84
CA ALA A 18 1.41 -6.08 14.61
C ALA A 18 2.06 -6.90 13.48
N TRP A 19 3.39 -6.90 13.41
CA TRP A 19 4.13 -7.75 12.47
C TRP A 19 3.92 -9.23 12.76
N ASP A 20 4.00 -9.66 14.02
CA ASP A 20 3.80 -11.05 14.42
C ASP A 20 2.37 -11.52 14.17
N SER A 21 1.39 -10.66 14.39
CA SER A 21 -0.02 -10.91 14.06
C SER A 21 -0.20 -11.12 12.54
N LEU A 22 0.33 -10.21 11.72
CA LEU A 22 0.30 -10.34 10.27
C LEU A 22 0.98 -11.64 9.80
N ARG A 23 2.14 -11.98 10.36
CA ARG A 23 2.85 -13.22 10.05
C ARG A 23 2.00 -14.46 10.32
N LEU A 24 1.29 -14.47 11.43
CA LEU A 24 0.38 -15.57 11.80
C LEU A 24 -0.80 -15.66 10.82
N ASP A 25 -1.42 -14.53 10.49
CA ASP A 25 -2.52 -14.45 9.54
C ASP A 25 -2.11 -14.94 8.15
N LEU A 26 -0.94 -14.49 7.66
CA LEU A 26 -0.41 -14.91 6.36
C LEU A 26 -0.07 -16.41 6.34
N SER A 27 0.42 -16.96 7.45
CA SER A 27 0.75 -18.40 7.57
C SER A 27 -0.51 -19.27 7.55
N ASN A 28 -1.65 -18.74 7.97
CA ASN A 28 -2.94 -19.43 8.01
C ASN A 28 -3.81 -19.15 6.78
N SER A 29 -3.38 -18.27 5.87
CA SER A 29 -4.14 -17.96 4.66
C SER A 29 -4.24 -19.17 3.75
N LYS A 30 -5.45 -19.43 3.25
CA LYS A 30 -5.75 -20.49 2.26
C LYS A 30 -5.53 -20.01 0.83
N GLU A 31 -5.47 -18.71 0.63
CA GLU A 31 -5.32 -18.06 -0.67
C GLU A 31 -3.90 -17.50 -0.83
N ALA A 32 -3.43 -17.46 -2.06
CA ALA A 32 -2.20 -16.73 -2.37
C ALA A 32 -2.43 -15.24 -2.10
N THR A 33 -1.62 -14.66 -1.22
CA THR A 33 -1.84 -13.29 -0.72
C THR A 33 -0.73 -12.34 -1.18
N ILE A 34 -1.12 -11.12 -1.51
CA ILE A 34 -0.23 -9.96 -1.66
C ILE A 34 -0.59 -8.99 -0.54
N ALA A 35 0.38 -8.67 0.34
CA ALA A 35 0.15 -7.72 1.43
C ALA A 35 0.88 -6.40 1.16
N LEU A 36 0.13 -5.30 1.15
CA LEU A 36 0.59 -3.93 1.01
C LEU A 36 0.77 -3.36 2.41
N ILE A 37 2.03 -3.13 2.81
CA ILE A 37 2.37 -2.82 4.19
C ILE A 37 2.94 -1.42 4.28
N GLN A 38 2.41 -0.62 5.20
CA GLN A 38 2.97 0.68 5.57
C GLN A 38 3.54 0.62 6.99
N GLU A 39 4.53 1.45 7.24
CA GLU A 39 5.27 1.54 8.50
C GLU A 39 5.69 0.17 9.07
N PRO A 40 6.43 -0.65 8.31
CA PRO A 40 6.80 -2.00 8.74
C PRO A 40 7.66 -1.99 10.01
N TYR A 41 7.55 -3.07 10.80
CA TYR A 41 8.58 -3.36 11.81
C TYR A 41 9.88 -3.76 11.10
N LEU A 42 10.99 -3.15 11.49
CA LEU A 42 12.32 -3.42 10.93
C LEU A 42 13.31 -3.73 12.04
N LYS A 43 14.17 -4.72 11.79
CA LYS A 43 15.33 -5.02 12.63
C LYS A 43 16.42 -3.95 12.45
N LYS A 44 17.49 -4.04 13.25
CA LYS A 44 18.67 -3.16 13.12
C LYS A 44 19.19 -3.16 11.68
N GLY A 45 19.52 -1.98 11.15
CA GLY A 45 19.95 -1.79 9.75
C GLY A 45 18.83 -1.89 8.74
N TYR A 46 17.61 -1.57 9.14
CA TYR A 46 16.39 -1.57 8.30
C TYR A 46 16.07 -2.93 7.64
N LYS A 47 16.53 -4.02 8.24
CA LYS A 47 16.29 -5.37 7.70
C LYS A 47 14.88 -5.84 8.01
N MET A 48 14.18 -6.32 6.98
CA MET A 48 12.86 -6.94 7.13
C MET A 48 12.97 -8.31 7.81
N PRO A 49 12.08 -8.62 8.78
CA PRO A 49 11.96 -9.98 9.28
C PRO A 49 11.42 -10.91 8.18
N TYR A 50 11.95 -12.13 8.14
CA TYR A 50 11.53 -13.15 7.17
C TYR A 50 10.14 -13.71 7.51
N ILE A 51 9.30 -13.92 6.49
CA ILE A 51 8.04 -14.65 6.56
C ILE A 51 8.13 -15.86 5.62
N LYS A 52 7.95 -17.06 6.17
CA LYS A 52 7.97 -18.30 5.38
C LYS A 52 6.86 -18.29 4.33
N GLY A 53 7.21 -18.62 3.09
CA GLY A 53 6.27 -18.68 1.97
C GLY A 53 6.05 -17.34 1.25
N TYR A 54 6.73 -16.27 1.68
CA TYR A 54 6.60 -14.94 1.09
C TYR A 54 7.95 -14.36 0.68
N GLN A 55 7.95 -13.63 -0.44
CA GLN A 55 9.02 -12.73 -0.82
C GLN A 55 8.67 -11.32 -0.32
N THR A 56 9.72 -10.58 0.06
CA THR A 56 9.58 -9.22 0.57
C THR A 56 10.22 -8.25 -0.42
N ILE A 57 9.43 -7.31 -0.93
CA ILE A 57 9.88 -6.30 -1.89
C ILE A 57 9.82 -4.94 -1.20
N TYR A 58 10.95 -4.24 -1.17
CA TYR A 58 11.11 -2.91 -0.62
C TYR A 58 12.41 -2.29 -1.14
N ASP A 59 12.61 -1.01 -0.93
CA ASP A 59 13.88 -0.33 -1.23
C ASP A 59 14.94 -0.74 -0.20
N SER A 60 15.72 -1.78 -0.52
CA SER A 60 16.80 -2.29 0.35
C SER A 60 18.03 -1.39 0.37
N GLU A 61 18.17 -0.50 -0.61
CA GLU A 61 19.29 0.44 -0.75
C GLU A 61 18.96 1.83 -0.18
N ALA A 62 17.74 2.01 0.34
CA ALA A 62 17.31 3.27 0.92
C ALA A 62 18.23 3.70 2.05
N LYS A 63 18.69 4.95 2.00
CA LYS A 63 19.44 5.60 3.09
C LYS A 63 18.55 5.97 4.28
N THR A 64 17.26 5.98 4.07
CA THR A 64 16.23 6.26 5.08
C THR A 64 15.42 5.00 5.38
N ARG A 65 14.69 5.00 6.48
CA ARG A 65 13.83 3.88 6.86
C ARG A 65 12.75 3.64 5.79
N PRO A 66 12.67 2.46 5.18
CA PRO A 66 11.56 2.10 4.30
C PRO A 66 10.23 2.15 5.07
N ARG A 67 9.23 2.83 4.50
CA ARG A 67 7.89 2.97 5.07
C ARG A 67 6.82 2.25 4.26
N SER A 68 7.18 1.79 3.06
CA SER A 68 6.33 0.97 2.21
C SER A 68 7.00 -0.34 1.83
N VAL A 69 6.21 -1.41 1.79
CA VAL A 69 6.67 -2.78 1.51
C VAL A 69 5.55 -3.57 0.86
N ILE A 70 5.92 -4.52 0.00
CA ILE A 70 5.01 -5.58 -0.48
C ILE A 70 5.54 -6.93 -0.03
N LEU A 71 4.67 -7.74 0.58
CA LEU A 71 4.87 -9.18 0.73
C LEU A 71 4.05 -9.89 -0.34
N ILE A 72 4.67 -10.80 -1.08
CA ILE A 72 4.00 -11.59 -2.11
C ILE A 72 4.23 -13.08 -1.88
N HIS A 73 3.15 -13.88 -1.93
CA HIS A 73 3.23 -15.32 -1.77
C HIS A 73 4.07 -15.94 -2.89
N ASN A 74 4.94 -16.91 -2.55
CA ASN A 74 5.92 -17.53 -3.47
C ASN A 74 5.31 -18.24 -4.69
N SER A 75 4.00 -18.53 -4.68
CA SER A 75 3.30 -19.13 -5.83
C SER A 75 2.92 -18.11 -6.90
N LEU A 76 3.07 -16.83 -6.64
CA LEU A 76 2.72 -15.76 -7.57
C LEU A 76 3.95 -15.26 -8.32
N GLU A 77 3.82 -15.14 -9.64
CA GLU A 77 4.84 -14.53 -10.49
C GLU A 77 4.66 -13.01 -10.53
N TYR A 78 5.76 -12.28 -10.46
CA TYR A 78 5.77 -10.83 -10.56
C TYR A 78 7.09 -10.32 -11.14
N ILE A 79 7.06 -9.07 -11.59
CA ILE A 79 8.25 -8.28 -11.87
C ILE A 79 8.22 -7.01 -11.02
N THR A 80 9.36 -6.53 -10.61
CA THR A 80 9.51 -5.23 -9.94
C THR A 80 9.59 -4.11 -10.97
N ILE A 81 9.15 -2.91 -10.59
CA ILE A 81 9.25 -1.71 -11.43
C ILE A 81 10.26 -0.77 -10.75
N PRO A 82 11.57 -0.82 -11.11
CA PRO A 82 12.62 -0.12 -10.37
C PRO A 82 12.40 1.38 -10.23
N SER A 83 11.81 2.03 -11.23
CA SER A 83 11.47 3.46 -11.19
C SER A 83 10.36 3.82 -10.19
N LEU A 84 9.63 2.83 -9.69
CA LEU A 84 8.54 2.94 -8.72
C LEU A 84 8.84 2.17 -7.43
N ILE A 85 10.13 2.05 -7.07
CA ILE A 85 10.60 1.54 -5.80
C ILE A 85 11.40 2.62 -5.09
N GLY A 86 10.95 2.97 -3.90
CA GLY A 86 11.57 3.93 -3.01
C GLY A 86 11.13 3.70 -1.57
N PRO A 87 11.60 4.53 -0.62
CA PRO A 87 11.26 4.34 0.79
C PRO A 87 9.76 4.34 1.08
N ASP A 88 8.99 5.08 0.29
CA ASP A 88 7.57 5.34 0.52
C ASP A 88 6.65 4.73 -0.54
N ILE A 89 7.22 4.11 -1.55
CA ILE A 89 6.49 3.47 -2.65
C ILE A 89 7.16 2.17 -3.04
N VAL A 90 6.38 1.13 -3.24
CA VAL A 90 6.82 -0.14 -3.80
C VAL A 90 5.78 -0.60 -4.79
N THR A 91 6.20 -0.85 -6.03
CA THR A 91 5.29 -1.25 -7.11
C THR A 91 5.80 -2.51 -7.81
N ILE A 92 4.88 -3.43 -8.04
CA ILE A 92 5.10 -4.66 -8.78
C ILE A 92 4.06 -4.80 -9.89
N GLN A 93 4.36 -5.62 -10.87
CA GLN A 93 3.41 -6.04 -11.89
C GLN A 93 3.24 -7.57 -11.84
N THR A 94 2.00 -8.05 -11.81
CA THR A 94 1.69 -9.48 -11.66
C THR A 94 0.74 -9.97 -12.74
N GLY A 95 0.79 -11.29 -13.01
CA GLY A 95 -0.21 -12.01 -13.79
C GLY A 95 -0.12 -11.90 -15.30
N LYS A 96 -0.87 -12.78 -15.98
CA LYS A 96 -0.97 -12.81 -17.45
C LYS A 96 -1.75 -11.59 -17.97
N ILE A 97 -2.78 -11.15 -17.25
CA ILE A 97 -3.38 -9.82 -17.42
C ILE A 97 -2.61 -8.93 -16.44
N ALA A 98 -1.72 -8.13 -16.97
CA ALA A 98 -0.82 -7.35 -16.17
C ALA A 98 -1.62 -6.47 -15.17
N ASN A 99 -1.41 -6.71 -13.87
CA ASN A 99 -1.93 -5.86 -12.81
C ASN A 99 -0.73 -5.16 -12.16
N VAL A 100 -0.74 -3.85 -12.19
CA VAL A 100 0.20 -3.00 -11.45
C VAL A 100 -0.34 -2.84 -10.05
N ILE A 101 0.43 -3.28 -9.06
CA ILE A 101 0.04 -3.25 -7.64
C ILE A 101 1.06 -2.44 -6.88
N SER A 102 0.60 -1.42 -6.18
CA SER A 102 1.46 -0.48 -5.46
C SER A 102 1.06 -0.37 -3.99
N SER A 103 2.07 -0.43 -3.12
CA SER A 103 1.99 -0.06 -1.71
C SER A 103 2.57 1.34 -1.55
N ILE A 104 1.83 2.26 -0.93
CA ILE A 104 2.25 3.66 -0.79
C ILE A 104 2.07 4.13 0.66
N TYR A 105 3.05 4.91 1.13
CA TYR A 105 2.96 5.69 2.35
C TYR A 105 3.11 7.17 2.02
N MET A 106 2.07 7.96 2.24
CA MET A 106 2.09 9.39 1.99
C MET A 106 2.41 10.15 3.28
N ASP A 107 3.69 10.49 3.48
CA ASP A 107 4.13 11.22 4.69
C ASP A 107 3.32 12.51 4.88
N SER A 108 2.70 12.65 6.06
CA SER A 108 1.89 13.81 6.41
C SER A 108 2.68 15.14 6.45
N LYS A 109 4.01 15.06 6.54
CA LYS A 109 4.91 16.22 6.60
C LYS A 109 5.35 16.72 5.22
N ILE A 110 5.12 15.94 4.16
CA ILE A 110 5.48 16.36 2.81
C ILE A 110 4.42 17.33 2.29
N GLU A 111 4.89 18.49 1.83
CA GLU A 111 4.12 19.52 1.16
C GLU A 111 4.31 19.43 -0.37
N GLY A 112 3.52 20.20 -1.12
CA GLY A 112 3.61 20.27 -2.57
C GLY A 112 2.72 19.26 -3.28
N ASP A 113 3.24 18.65 -4.35
CA ASP A 113 2.50 17.65 -5.14
C ASP A 113 2.56 16.27 -4.47
N ILE A 114 1.65 16.07 -3.53
CA ILE A 114 1.56 14.81 -2.78
C ILE A 114 1.05 13.65 -3.66
N CYS A 115 0.41 13.93 -4.80
CA CYS A 115 -0.14 12.92 -5.69
C CYS A 115 0.84 12.48 -6.80
N ALA A 116 2.00 13.11 -6.93
CA ALA A 116 3.00 12.72 -7.94
C ALA A 116 3.36 11.23 -7.92
N PRO A 117 3.55 10.55 -6.75
CA PRO A 117 3.78 9.12 -6.74
C PRO A 117 2.59 8.30 -7.25
N LEU A 118 1.35 8.73 -6.95
CA LEU A 118 0.13 8.09 -7.45
C LEU A 118 0.03 8.22 -8.97
N GLN A 119 0.30 9.43 -9.49
CA GLN A 119 0.27 9.72 -10.92
C GLN A 119 1.28 8.85 -11.67
N ALA A 120 2.51 8.72 -11.15
CA ALA A 120 3.53 7.89 -11.75
C ALA A 120 3.12 6.41 -11.87
N VAL A 121 2.40 5.87 -10.87
CA VAL A 121 1.86 4.50 -10.91
C VAL A 121 0.75 4.37 -11.97
N VAL A 122 -0.17 5.33 -12.02
CA VAL A 122 -1.28 5.34 -13.00
C VAL A 122 -0.74 5.48 -14.42
N ASP A 123 0.23 6.36 -14.63
CA ASP A 123 0.87 6.56 -15.94
C ASP A 123 1.58 5.28 -16.40
N TYR A 124 2.33 4.62 -15.52
CA TYR A 124 2.95 3.34 -15.84
C TYR A 124 1.92 2.27 -16.21
N ALA A 125 0.84 2.15 -15.43
CA ALA A 125 -0.23 1.20 -15.69
C ALA A 125 -0.90 1.46 -17.05
N SER A 126 -1.15 2.74 -17.37
CA SER A 126 -1.73 3.15 -18.65
C SER A 126 -0.82 2.81 -19.84
N HIS A 127 0.48 3.12 -19.74
CA HIS A 127 1.46 2.82 -20.78
C HIS A 127 1.65 1.32 -21.00
N SER A 128 1.55 0.52 -19.95
CA SER A 128 1.66 -0.94 -20.02
C SER A 128 0.34 -1.66 -20.31
N ASN A 129 -0.74 -0.92 -20.57
CA ASN A 129 -2.11 -1.43 -20.75
C ASN A 129 -2.52 -2.39 -19.62
N SER A 130 -2.23 -1.99 -18.37
CA SER A 130 -2.42 -2.80 -17.17
C SER A 130 -3.54 -2.23 -16.31
N ARG A 131 -4.19 -3.09 -15.52
CA ARG A 131 -5.04 -2.63 -14.41
C ARG A 131 -4.16 -2.14 -13.27
N VAL A 132 -4.66 -1.21 -12.47
CA VAL A 132 -3.93 -0.66 -11.33
C VAL A 132 -4.69 -0.92 -10.02
N ILE A 133 -3.93 -1.28 -8.99
CA ILE A 133 -4.40 -1.35 -7.60
C ILE A 133 -3.37 -0.60 -6.76
N ILE A 134 -3.80 0.42 -6.05
CA ILE A 134 -2.96 1.21 -5.16
C ILE A 134 -3.56 1.12 -3.76
N GLY A 135 -2.79 0.60 -2.81
CA GLY A 135 -3.22 0.57 -1.41
C GLY A 135 -2.18 1.21 -0.51
N GLY A 136 -2.63 1.92 0.52
CA GLY A 136 -1.68 2.56 1.42
C GLY A 136 -2.28 3.50 2.46
N ASP A 137 -1.39 4.08 3.25
CA ASP A 137 -1.70 5.16 4.18
C ASP A 137 -1.49 6.51 3.48
N PHE A 138 -2.59 7.17 3.17
CA PHE A 138 -2.60 8.43 2.42
C PHE A 138 -2.48 9.65 3.33
N ASN A 139 -2.67 9.49 4.65
CA ASN A 139 -2.73 10.62 5.59
C ASN A 139 -3.67 11.75 5.08
N ALA A 140 -4.75 11.36 4.41
CA ALA A 140 -5.73 12.22 3.75
C ALA A 140 -7.12 11.91 4.30
N HIS A 141 -7.91 12.96 4.56
CA HIS A 141 -9.25 12.82 5.11
C HIS A 141 -10.28 13.36 4.10
N SER A 142 -11.33 12.58 3.84
CA SER A 142 -12.50 13.00 3.08
C SER A 142 -13.72 12.12 3.40
N PRO A 143 -14.93 12.71 3.36
CA PRO A 143 -16.17 11.93 3.42
C PRO A 143 -16.34 10.94 2.27
N VAL A 144 -15.65 11.13 1.14
CA VAL A 144 -15.67 10.20 -0.01
C VAL A 144 -15.22 8.80 0.40
N TRP A 145 -14.32 8.66 1.37
CA TRP A 145 -13.89 7.40 1.93
C TRP A 145 -14.17 7.24 3.43
N GLY A 146 -15.18 7.98 3.93
CA GLY A 146 -15.73 7.78 5.26
C GLY A 146 -15.08 8.56 6.40
N SER A 147 -14.20 9.53 6.13
CA SER A 147 -13.74 10.48 7.16
C SER A 147 -14.80 11.53 7.46
N ASN A 148 -14.76 12.13 8.66
CA ASN A 148 -15.77 13.11 9.09
C ASN A 148 -15.66 14.46 8.37
N SER A 149 -14.50 14.78 7.79
CA SER A 149 -14.23 16.06 7.11
C SER A 149 -13.14 15.92 6.08
N THR A 150 -13.07 16.83 5.14
CA THR A 150 -11.98 16.93 4.15
C THR A 150 -10.88 17.82 4.70
N ASN A 151 -9.63 17.31 4.70
CA ASN A 151 -8.45 18.12 4.93
C ASN A 151 -7.79 18.54 3.60
N PRO A 152 -6.80 19.47 3.59
CA PRO A 152 -6.16 19.91 2.34
C PRO A 152 -5.54 18.75 1.52
N ARG A 153 -5.08 17.69 2.17
CA ARG A 153 -4.55 16.50 1.49
C ARG A 153 -5.68 15.68 0.88
N GLY A 154 -6.79 15.55 1.60
CA GLY A 154 -7.99 14.88 1.09
C GLY A 154 -8.53 15.55 -0.17
N ALA A 155 -8.59 16.86 -0.20
CA ALA A 155 -9.01 17.62 -1.40
C ALA A 155 -8.11 17.32 -2.62
N LYS A 156 -6.78 17.23 -2.43
CA LYS A 156 -5.85 16.87 -3.51
C LYS A 156 -6.02 15.41 -3.98
N VAL A 157 -6.28 14.49 -3.07
CA VAL A 157 -6.55 13.08 -3.43
C VAL A 157 -7.90 12.96 -4.14
N GLU A 158 -8.94 13.69 -3.71
CA GLU A 158 -10.22 13.76 -4.44
C GLU A 158 -10.03 14.27 -5.87
N GLU A 159 -9.28 15.37 -6.04
CA GLU A 159 -8.95 15.92 -7.36
C GLU A 159 -8.20 14.91 -8.23
N PHE A 160 -7.22 14.19 -7.64
CA PHE A 160 -6.51 13.13 -8.34
C PHE A 160 -7.46 12.01 -8.80
N ILE A 161 -8.39 11.56 -7.96
CA ILE A 161 -9.38 10.51 -8.31
C ILE A 161 -10.30 10.99 -9.44
N ILE A 162 -10.75 12.24 -9.41
CA ILE A 162 -11.62 12.80 -10.46
C ILE A 162 -10.91 12.87 -11.82
N ASN A 163 -9.61 13.17 -11.82
CA ASN A 163 -8.82 13.37 -13.03
C ASN A 163 -8.21 12.09 -13.60
N ASN A 164 -8.33 10.95 -12.91
CA ASN A 164 -7.73 9.68 -13.32
C ASN A 164 -8.78 8.57 -13.39
N PRO A 165 -8.57 7.50 -14.19
CA PRO A 165 -9.48 6.37 -14.30
C PRO A 165 -9.36 5.42 -13.10
N VAL A 166 -9.46 5.93 -11.90
CA VAL A 166 -9.39 5.20 -10.63
C VAL A 166 -10.61 5.48 -9.76
N LYS A 167 -10.89 4.59 -8.82
CA LYS A 167 -11.97 4.74 -7.84
C LYS A 167 -11.47 4.27 -6.48
N VAL A 168 -12.12 4.71 -5.42
CA VAL A 168 -11.89 4.21 -4.07
C VAL A 168 -12.75 2.97 -3.86
N ASP A 169 -12.13 1.85 -3.49
CA ASP A 169 -12.81 0.57 -3.21
C ASP A 169 -13.02 0.32 -1.71
N ASN A 170 -12.71 1.28 -0.86
CA ASN A 170 -13.02 1.19 0.58
C ASN A 170 -14.51 0.96 0.81
N VAL A 171 -14.84 -0.08 1.59
CA VAL A 171 -16.23 -0.42 1.89
C VAL A 171 -16.51 -0.25 3.38
N GLY A 172 -17.61 0.43 3.71
CA GLY A 172 -18.05 0.64 5.09
C GLY A 172 -17.41 1.82 5.78
N ASN A 173 -17.69 1.95 7.09
CA ASN A 173 -17.27 3.07 7.94
C ASN A 173 -16.33 2.60 9.06
N THR A 174 -15.57 1.54 8.84
CA THR A 174 -14.60 1.05 9.84
C THR A 174 -13.39 1.97 9.84
N TYR A 175 -13.13 2.58 10.98
CA TYR A 175 -11.97 3.44 11.15
C TYR A 175 -10.67 2.66 11.01
N THR A 176 -9.76 3.12 10.18
CA THR A 176 -8.43 2.52 9.99
C THR A 176 -7.38 3.14 10.91
N TYR A 177 -7.67 4.30 11.48
CA TYR A 177 -6.83 4.99 12.45
C TYR A 177 -7.60 5.35 13.72
N HIS A 178 -7.01 5.04 14.88
CA HIS A 178 -7.56 5.39 16.19
C HIS A 178 -6.45 5.83 17.15
N ARG A 179 -6.48 7.07 17.60
CA ARG A 179 -5.55 7.60 18.60
C ARG A 179 -6.22 8.71 19.41
N GLU A 180 -6.10 8.64 20.77
CA GLU A 180 -6.50 9.71 21.69
C GLU A 180 -7.93 10.26 21.44
N GLY A 181 -8.88 9.37 21.12
CA GLY A 181 -10.28 9.75 20.86
C GLY A 181 -10.56 10.20 19.41
N VAL A 182 -9.53 10.36 18.58
CA VAL A 182 -9.68 10.62 17.15
C VAL A 182 -9.83 9.30 16.40
N ARG A 183 -10.88 9.19 15.58
CA ARG A 183 -11.14 8.03 14.70
C ARG A 183 -11.33 8.52 13.29
N THR A 184 -10.61 7.94 12.33
CA THR A 184 -10.69 8.33 10.92
C THR A 184 -10.27 7.20 10.00
N ILE A 185 -10.55 7.37 8.70
CA ILE A 185 -10.12 6.47 7.64
C ILE A 185 -9.03 7.21 6.86
N VAL A 186 -7.81 6.67 6.86
CA VAL A 186 -6.64 7.22 6.14
C VAL A 186 -5.98 6.18 5.25
N ASP A 187 -6.27 4.91 5.48
CA ASP A 187 -5.82 3.80 4.64
C ASP A 187 -6.83 3.61 3.50
N LEU A 188 -6.37 3.70 2.27
CA LEU A 188 -7.19 3.62 1.06
C LEU A 188 -6.71 2.50 0.13
N THR A 189 -7.66 2.00 -0.64
CA THR A 189 -7.44 1.06 -1.76
C THR A 189 -8.29 1.46 -2.95
#